data_374d7ebc899cfda7c13e0295001fae08
#
_entry.id   374d7ebc899cfda7c13e0295001fae08
#
_cell.length_a   1.000
_cell.length_b   1.000
_cell.length_c   1.000
_cell.angle_alpha   90.00
_cell.angle_beta   90.00
_cell.angle_gamma   90.00
#
_symmetry.space_group_name_H-M   'P 1'
#
loop_
_entity.id
_entity.type
_entity.pdbx_description
1 polymer ?
#
loop_
_entity_poly.entity_id
_entity_poly.type
_entity_poly.pdbx_seq_one_letter_code
_entity_poly.pdbx_strand_id
1 'polypeptide(L)'
;MKEKSQVADIDRSIYDITDAENDAYRMEEGLTPDIIDKLSKEKDDPVWMQQFRLQSLQIYNETPLPNWGPSIEGLDMAHIATYVRPKTNMKNDWKDVPEDIKETFERLGIPEAERKSLAGVGAQYDSELVYHNVREEVAAEGVVYTDMESALKGEYADMVHKYFMKLVTPHDHKFAALHGAVWSGGSFVYVPKGVHLS
;
A
#
# COMPACT_ATOMS: atom_id res chain seq x y z
N MET A 1 -9.79 -34.14 -21.19
CA MET A 1 -8.57 -34.07 -20.36
C MET A 1 -8.24 -32.60 -20.16
N LYS A 2 -8.33 -32.08 -18.92
CA LYS A 2 -7.86 -30.72 -18.63
C LYS A 2 -6.33 -30.76 -18.59
N GLU A 3 -5.68 -30.01 -19.46
CA GLU A 3 -4.23 -29.82 -19.39
C GLU A 3 -3.89 -29.23 -18.03
N LYS A 4 -3.08 -29.93 -17.25
CA LYS A 4 -2.51 -29.40 -16.01
C LYS A 4 -1.56 -28.26 -16.41
N SER A 5 -1.83 -27.05 -15.92
CA SER A 5 -0.92 -25.94 -16.11
C SER A 5 0.43 -26.29 -15.45
N GLN A 6 1.53 -25.99 -16.14
CA GLN A 6 2.89 -26.22 -15.63
C GLN A 6 3.25 -25.38 -14.39
N VAL A 7 2.34 -24.54 -13.91
CA VAL A 7 2.49 -23.69 -12.71
C VAL A 7 2.20 -24.46 -11.41
N ALA A 8 1.75 -25.72 -11.47
CA ALA A 8 1.37 -26.52 -10.30
C ALA A 8 2.53 -26.97 -9.41
N ASP A 9 3.79 -26.84 -9.87
CA ASP A 9 4.97 -27.38 -9.18
C ASP A 9 5.90 -26.27 -8.60
N ILE A 10 5.43 -25.04 -8.51
CA ILE A 10 6.19 -23.96 -7.84
C ILE A 10 6.09 -24.18 -6.33
N ASP A 11 7.25 -24.36 -5.68
CA ASP A 11 7.31 -24.39 -4.22
C ASP A 11 6.90 -23.04 -3.65
N ARG A 12 5.77 -23.00 -2.98
CA ARG A 12 5.19 -21.80 -2.36
C ARG A 12 5.45 -21.70 -0.87
N SER A 13 6.15 -22.67 -0.28
CA SER A 13 6.38 -22.74 1.16
C SER A 13 7.04 -21.47 1.74
N ILE A 14 7.86 -20.79 0.93
CA ILE A 14 8.48 -19.50 1.31
C ILE A 14 7.46 -18.36 1.42
N TYR A 15 6.29 -18.48 0.79
CA TYR A 15 5.22 -17.47 0.79
C TYR A 15 4.08 -17.83 1.75
N ASP A 16 3.99 -19.10 2.18
CA ASP A 16 2.92 -19.61 3.04
C ASP A 16 3.26 -19.43 4.54
N ILE A 17 4.28 -18.64 4.85
CA ILE A 17 4.71 -18.36 6.22
C ILE A 17 3.87 -17.20 6.77
N THR A 18 3.36 -17.40 7.97
CA THR A 18 2.67 -16.36 8.73
C THR A 18 3.61 -15.88 9.83
N ASP A 19 3.92 -14.59 9.83
CA ASP A 19 4.67 -13.96 10.91
C ASP A 19 3.81 -13.90 12.19
N ALA A 20 4.46 -13.88 13.35
CA ALA A 20 3.74 -13.74 14.61
C ALA A 20 2.99 -12.40 14.64
N GLU A 21 1.76 -12.41 15.12
CA GLU A 21 0.99 -11.17 15.31
C GLU A 21 1.72 -10.23 16.27
N ASN A 22 2.19 -9.12 15.77
CA ASN A 22 2.95 -8.11 16.50
C ASN A 22 2.46 -6.70 16.16
N ASP A 23 1.14 -6.50 16.19
CA ASP A 23 0.49 -5.27 15.83
C ASP A 23 0.56 -4.24 16.95
N ALA A 24 0.77 -2.96 16.62
CA ALA A 24 0.49 -1.85 17.53
C ALA A 24 -1.00 -1.53 17.55
N TYR A 25 -1.66 -1.73 16.43
CA TYR A 25 -3.08 -1.48 16.25
C TYR A 25 -3.62 -2.36 15.12
N ARG A 26 -4.77 -2.98 15.36
CA ARG A 26 -5.57 -3.72 14.36
C ARG A 26 -6.98 -3.16 14.38
N MET A 27 -7.46 -2.74 13.22
CA MET A 27 -8.83 -2.26 13.08
C MET A 27 -9.84 -3.40 13.25
N GLU A 28 -11.05 -3.07 13.67
CA GLU A 28 -12.17 -4.01 13.69
C GLU A 28 -12.40 -4.62 12.30
N GLU A 29 -12.84 -5.87 12.28
CA GLU A 29 -13.19 -6.55 11.04
C GLU A 29 -14.41 -5.92 10.37
N GLY A 30 -14.46 -6.05 9.05
CA GLY A 30 -15.58 -5.58 8.24
C GLY A 30 -15.29 -4.34 7.40
N LEU A 31 -16.31 -3.93 6.67
CA LEU A 31 -16.23 -2.83 5.71
C LEU A 31 -17.52 -2.00 5.79
N THR A 32 -17.58 -1.13 6.79
CA THR A 32 -18.73 -0.25 7.07
C THR A 32 -18.30 1.22 7.03
N PRO A 33 -19.25 2.16 6.86
CA PRO A 33 -18.93 3.59 6.93
C PRO A 33 -18.22 4.00 8.23
N ASP A 34 -18.60 3.41 9.37
CA ASP A 34 -17.99 3.69 10.67
C ASP A 34 -16.53 3.23 10.72
N ILE A 35 -16.21 2.06 10.12
CA ILE A 35 -14.84 1.54 10.02
C ILE A 35 -14.01 2.46 9.13
N ILE A 36 -14.55 2.91 7.99
CA ILE A 36 -13.86 3.85 7.08
C ILE A 36 -13.63 5.21 7.76
N ASP A 37 -14.59 5.69 8.52
CA ASP A 37 -14.42 6.94 9.29
C ASP A 37 -13.34 6.82 10.39
N LYS A 38 -13.30 5.67 11.09
CA LYS A 38 -12.22 5.36 12.05
C LYS A 38 -10.86 5.30 11.36
N LEU A 39 -10.77 4.63 10.19
CA LEU A 39 -9.54 4.57 9.40
C LEU A 39 -9.06 5.97 9.02
N SER A 40 -9.95 6.80 8.50
CA SER A 40 -9.64 8.17 8.09
C SER A 40 -9.12 9.02 9.28
N LYS A 41 -9.70 8.85 10.46
CA LYS A 41 -9.25 9.50 11.70
C LYS A 41 -7.88 8.98 12.17
N GLU A 42 -7.67 7.66 12.11
CA GLU A 42 -6.38 7.04 12.46
C GLU A 42 -5.24 7.51 11.55
N LYS A 43 -5.55 7.71 10.27
CA LYS A 43 -4.62 8.22 9.26
C LYS A 43 -4.49 9.74 9.27
N ASP A 44 -5.30 10.46 10.08
CA ASP A 44 -5.36 11.93 10.09
C ASP A 44 -5.57 12.50 8.67
N ASP A 45 -6.53 11.93 7.95
CA ASP A 45 -6.85 12.32 6.58
C ASP A 45 -7.43 13.74 6.50
N PRO A 46 -7.11 14.52 5.46
CA PRO A 46 -7.87 15.73 5.17
C PRO A 46 -9.33 15.41 4.80
N VAL A 47 -10.23 16.36 5.03
CA VAL A 47 -11.69 16.19 4.84
C VAL A 47 -12.03 15.61 3.46
N TRP A 48 -11.36 16.07 2.40
CA TRP A 48 -11.64 15.57 1.05
C TRP A 48 -11.27 14.09 0.88
N MET A 49 -10.23 13.61 1.56
CA MET A 49 -9.82 12.20 1.53
C MET A 49 -10.81 11.32 2.30
N GLN A 50 -11.28 11.76 3.46
CA GLN A 50 -12.35 11.07 4.19
C GLN A 50 -13.61 10.92 3.32
N GLN A 51 -14.03 12.01 2.66
CA GLN A 51 -15.17 11.98 1.74
C GLN A 51 -14.93 11.03 0.55
N PHE A 52 -13.72 11.05 -0.01
CA PHE A 52 -13.33 10.16 -1.09
C PHE A 52 -13.40 8.68 -0.68
N ARG A 53 -12.92 8.35 0.52
CA ARG A 53 -13.01 6.98 1.06
C ARG A 53 -14.46 6.51 1.21
N LEU A 54 -15.32 7.34 1.80
CA LEU A 54 -16.73 7.01 1.99
C LEU A 54 -17.46 6.86 0.65
N GLN A 55 -17.17 7.73 -0.31
CA GLN A 55 -17.71 7.61 -1.66
C GLN A 55 -17.23 6.34 -2.36
N SER A 56 -15.95 5.99 -2.20
CA SER A 56 -15.40 4.75 -2.75
C SER A 56 -16.04 3.51 -2.12
N LEU A 57 -16.35 3.53 -0.83
CA LEU A 57 -17.11 2.47 -0.17
C LEU A 57 -18.51 2.32 -0.75
N GLN A 58 -19.21 3.44 -1.01
CA GLN A 58 -20.51 3.40 -1.65
C GLN A 58 -20.42 2.75 -3.05
N ILE A 59 -19.45 3.17 -3.86
CA ILE A 59 -19.23 2.58 -5.20
C ILE A 59 -18.91 1.08 -5.08
N TYR A 60 -18.11 0.68 -4.10
CA TYR A 60 -17.83 -0.73 -3.83
C TYR A 60 -19.11 -1.53 -3.57
N ASN A 61 -20.01 -1.01 -2.74
CA ASN A 61 -21.26 -1.69 -2.41
C ASN A 61 -22.21 -1.82 -3.62
N GLU A 62 -22.21 -0.82 -4.50
CA GLU A 62 -23.07 -0.77 -5.69
C GLU A 62 -22.48 -1.55 -6.88
N THR A 63 -21.17 -1.74 -6.93
CA THR A 63 -20.50 -2.40 -8.04
C THR A 63 -20.55 -3.93 -7.88
N PRO A 64 -21.05 -4.67 -8.90
CA PRO A 64 -21.04 -6.12 -8.86
C PRO A 64 -19.63 -6.70 -8.86
N LEU A 65 -19.49 -7.93 -8.36
CA LEU A 65 -18.24 -8.68 -8.51
C LEU A 65 -17.93 -8.92 -9.99
N PRO A 66 -16.66 -8.83 -10.40
CA PRO A 66 -16.27 -9.15 -11.76
C PRO A 66 -16.54 -10.63 -12.06
N ASN A 67 -16.91 -10.92 -13.30
CA ASN A 67 -17.14 -12.28 -13.80
C ASN A 67 -15.92 -12.87 -14.55
N TRP A 68 -14.77 -12.23 -14.43
CA TRP A 68 -13.50 -12.61 -15.04
C TRP A 68 -12.40 -12.69 -13.99
N GLY A 69 -11.33 -13.41 -14.28
CA GLY A 69 -10.23 -13.64 -13.36
C GLY A 69 -10.40 -14.92 -12.52
N PRO A 70 -9.53 -15.17 -11.55
CA PRO A 70 -9.63 -16.31 -10.65
C PRO A 70 -10.87 -16.22 -9.75
N SER A 71 -11.33 -17.36 -9.27
CA SER A 71 -12.44 -17.42 -8.31
C SER A 71 -12.05 -16.70 -7.02
N ILE A 72 -12.97 -15.87 -6.53
CA ILE A 72 -12.90 -15.22 -5.22
C ILE A 72 -13.96 -15.79 -4.25
N GLU A 73 -14.46 -16.97 -4.58
CA GLU A 73 -15.38 -17.72 -3.70
C GLU A 73 -14.70 -17.97 -2.35
N GLY A 74 -15.37 -17.63 -1.26
CA GLY A 74 -14.80 -17.70 0.09
C GLY A 74 -14.13 -16.42 0.59
N LEU A 75 -14.00 -15.38 -0.24
CA LEU A 75 -13.57 -14.07 0.24
C LEU A 75 -14.72 -13.39 1.00
N ASP A 76 -14.58 -13.30 2.30
CA ASP A 76 -15.56 -12.67 3.20
C ASP A 76 -15.02 -11.38 3.80
N MET A 77 -15.40 -10.25 3.19
CA MET A 77 -14.96 -8.92 3.64
C MET A 77 -15.55 -8.51 5.00
N ALA A 78 -16.55 -9.23 5.51
CA ALA A 78 -17.09 -8.95 6.84
C ALA A 78 -16.18 -9.43 7.97
N HIS A 79 -15.26 -10.35 7.67
CA HIS A 79 -14.33 -10.94 8.63
C HIS A 79 -12.85 -10.63 8.28
N ILE A 80 -12.59 -9.52 7.61
CA ILE A 80 -11.23 -9.06 7.30
C ILE A 80 -10.99 -7.71 7.95
N ALA A 81 -9.90 -7.60 8.72
CA ALA A 81 -9.37 -6.32 9.16
C ALA A 81 -8.63 -5.65 8.00
N THR A 82 -9.11 -4.49 7.57
CA THR A 82 -8.59 -3.80 6.39
C THR A 82 -7.41 -2.88 6.69
N TYR A 83 -7.08 -2.68 7.96
CA TYR A 83 -5.93 -1.89 8.38
C TYR A 83 -5.27 -2.49 9.62
N VAL A 84 -3.94 -2.66 9.51
CA VAL A 84 -3.08 -3.17 10.58
C VAL A 84 -1.82 -2.30 10.63
N ARG A 85 -1.51 -1.75 11.81
CA ARG A 85 -0.30 -0.96 12.02
C ARG A 85 0.73 -1.75 12.84
N PRO A 86 1.95 -1.96 12.30
CA PRO A 86 3.03 -2.63 13.02
C PRO A 86 3.55 -1.78 14.19
N LYS A 87 4.29 -2.39 15.13
CA LYS A 87 4.94 -1.72 16.28
C LYS A 87 6.20 -0.95 15.90
N THR A 88 6.29 -0.44 14.69
CA THR A 88 7.42 0.38 14.26
C THR A 88 6.94 1.62 13.54
N ASN A 89 7.74 2.67 13.60
CA ASN A 89 7.54 3.86 12.77
C ASN A 89 8.46 3.79 11.55
N MET A 90 8.14 4.55 10.51
CA MET A 90 8.98 4.69 9.32
C MET A 90 10.42 5.04 9.68
N LYS A 91 11.39 4.36 9.06
CA LYS A 91 12.84 4.55 9.22
C LYS A 91 13.46 5.01 7.91
N ASN A 92 14.48 5.85 8.01
CA ASN A 92 15.26 6.31 6.85
C ASN A 92 16.58 5.54 6.69
N ASP A 93 17.05 4.84 7.74
CA ASP A 93 18.18 3.92 7.66
C ASP A 93 17.67 2.49 7.87
N TRP A 94 18.04 1.59 6.95
CA TRP A 94 17.69 0.16 7.04
C TRP A 94 18.17 -0.50 8.33
N LYS A 95 19.26 -0.02 8.90
CA LYS A 95 19.81 -0.55 10.17
C LYS A 95 18.83 -0.39 11.34
N ASP A 96 18.00 0.65 11.29
CA ASP A 96 17.03 0.97 12.34
C ASP A 96 15.69 0.24 12.18
N VAL A 97 15.50 -0.49 11.08
CA VAL A 97 14.32 -1.35 10.86
C VAL A 97 14.40 -2.55 11.82
N PRO A 98 13.31 -2.94 12.51
CA PRO A 98 13.29 -4.11 13.38
C PRO A 98 13.74 -5.40 12.66
N GLU A 99 14.40 -6.29 13.41
CA GLU A 99 15.03 -7.48 12.84
C GLU A 99 14.02 -8.46 12.26
N ASP A 100 12.87 -8.66 12.90
CA ASP A 100 11.76 -9.50 12.44
C ASP A 100 11.24 -9.06 11.06
N ILE A 101 11.17 -7.76 10.84
CA ILE A 101 10.79 -7.18 9.54
C ILE A 101 11.92 -7.41 8.52
N LYS A 102 13.19 -7.21 8.89
CA LYS A 102 14.34 -7.48 8.00
C LYS A 102 14.36 -8.93 7.55
N GLU A 103 14.20 -9.88 8.49
CA GLU A 103 14.15 -11.31 8.19
C GLU A 103 13.06 -11.66 7.19
N THR A 104 11.90 -11.01 7.29
CA THR A 104 10.81 -11.20 6.33
C THR A 104 11.20 -10.73 4.93
N PHE A 105 11.82 -9.56 4.78
CA PHE A 105 12.30 -9.06 3.48
C PHE A 105 13.44 -9.90 2.91
N GLU A 106 14.35 -10.39 3.73
CA GLU A 106 15.45 -11.28 3.31
C GLU A 106 14.89 -12.62 2.80
N ARG A 107 13.94 -13.19 3.51
CA ARG A 107 13.26 -14.42 3.12
C ARG A 107 12.53 -14.29 1.79
N LEU A 108 11.93 -13.13 1.51
CA LEU A 108 11.30 -12.81 0.23
C LEU A 108 12.31 -12.55 -0.90
N GLY A 109 13.61 -12.59 -0.60
CA GLY A 109 14.67 -12.50 -1.60
C GLY A 109 14.94 -11.10 -2.13
N ILE A 110 14.74 -10.05 -1.31
CA ILE A 110 15.09 -8.67 -1.67
C ILE A 110 16.55 -8.38 -1.29
N PRO A 111 17.52 -8.47 -2.23
CA PRO A 111 18.94 -8.38 -1.90
C PRO A 111 19.32 -6.98 -1.39
N GLU A 112 20.25 -6.92 -0.45
CA GLU A 112 20.81 -5.65 0.04
C GLU A 112 21.47 -4.83 -1.09
N ALA A 113 22.10 -5.52 -2.05
CA ALA A 113 22.72 -4.87 -3.21
C ALA A 113 21.69 -4.14 -4.07
N GLU A 114 20.49 -4.69 -4.25
CA GLU A 114 19.42 -4.05 -4.99
C GLU A 114 18.91 -2.78 -4.29
N ARG A 115 18.71 -2.84 -2.97
CA ARG A 115 18.33 -1.67 -2.17
C ARG A 115 19.34 -0.53 -2.25
N LYS A 116 20.64 -0.84 -2.34
CA LYS A 116 21.72 0.16 -2.46
C LYS A 116 21.88 0.74 -3.87
N SER A 117 21.45 0.03 -4.90
CA SER A 117 21.61 0.46 -6.29
C SER A 117 20.46 1.33 -6.80
N LEU A 118 19.29 1.24 -6.21
CA LEU A 118 18.11 1.98 -6.64
C LEU A 118 18.18 3.46 -6.24
N ALA A 119 17.60 4.31 -7.10
CA ALA A 119 17.52 5.76 -6.89
C ALA A 119 16.68 6.15 -5.65
N GLY A 120 15.72 5.29 -5.30
CA GLY A 120 14.90 5.39 -4.10
C GLY A 120 14.27 4.04 -3.78
N VAL A 121 14.08 3.77 -2.49
CA VAL A 121 13.50 2.52 -1.99
C VAL A 121 12.47 2.81 -0.91
N GLY A 122 11.32 2.15 -1.00
CA GLY A 122 10.32 2.10 0.06
C GLY A 122 10.01 0.65 0.40
N ALA A 123 9.84 0.35 1.68
CA ALA A 123 9.40 -0.96 2.15
C ALA A 123 8.15 -0.80 3.00
N GLN A 124 7.11 -1.53 2.62
CA GLN A 124 5.85 -1.59 3.34
C GLN A 124 5.76 -2.92 4.09
N TYR A 125 5.29 -2.86 5.33
CA TYR A 125 4.98 -4.01 6.15
C TYR A 125 3.60 -3.81 6.76
N ASP A 126 2.70 -4.78 6.61
CA ASP A 126 1.27 -4.62 6.88
C ASP A 126 0.68 -3.42 6.12
N SER A 127 0.01 -2.52 6.84
CA SER A 127 -0.63 -1.35 6.24
C SER A 127 0.24 -0.08 6.27
N GLU A 128 1.50 -0.15 6.68
CA GLU A 128 2.37 1.02 6.86
C GLU A 128 3.69 0.92 6.11
N LEU A 129 4.21 2.08 5.68
CA LEU A 129 5.57 2.18 5.21
C LEU A 129 6.53 2.16 6.41
N VAL A 130 7.43 1.18 6.45
CA VAL A 130 8.37 0.99 7.56
C VAL A 130 9.78 1.47 7.25
N TYR A 131 10.10 1.63 5.98
CA TYR A 131 11.38 2.15 5.51
C TYR A 131 11.20 2.98 4.25
N HIS A 132 11.93 4.08 4.17
CA HIS A 132 11.98 4.95 3.01
C HIS A 132 13.35 5.61 2.90
N ASN A 133 13.92 5.59 1.70
CA ASN A 133 15.18 6.27 1.39
C ASN A 133 15.18 6.74 -0.07
N VAL A 134 15.78 7.89 -0.32
CA VAL A 134 16.09 8.41 -1.64
C VAL A 134 17.55 8.85 -1.69
N ARG A 135 18.24 8.57 -2.79
CA ARG A 135 19.64 8.96 -2.95
C ARG A 135 19.76 10.49 -3.00
N GLU A 136 20.75 11.03 -2.29
CA GLU A 136 20.98 12.48 -2.18
C GLU A 136 21.18 13.13 -3.55
N GLU A 137 21.86 12.46 -4.48
CA GLU A 137 22.10 12.94 -5.85
C GLU A 137 20.77 13.16 -6.60
N VAL A 138 19.82 12.23 -6.42
CA VAL A 138 18.49 12.28 -7.04
C VAL A 138 17.65 13.40 -6.42
N ALA A 139 17.70 13.52 -5.10
CA ALA A 139 17.03 14.61 -4.39
C ALA A 139 17.58 16.00 -4.75
N ALA A 140 18.90 16.10 -4.99
CA ALA A 140 19.55 17.35 -5.40
C ALA A 140 19.07 17.87 -6.77
N GLU A 141 18.56 16.98 -7.64
CA GLU A 141 17.93 17.34 -8.92
C GLU A 141 16.47 17.80 -8.77
N GLY A 142 15.97 17.88 -7.54
CA GLY A 142 14.59 18.28 -7.22
C GLY A 142 13.57 17.14 -7.39
N VAL A 143 14.04 15.90 -7.53
CA VAL A 143 13.17 14.74 -7.56
C VAL A 143 12.67 14.44 -6.14
N VAL A 144 11.37 14.23 -6.05
CA VAL A 144 10.72 13.86 -4.78
C VAL A 144 10.32 12.41 -4.85
N TYR A 145 10.72 11.66 -3.83
CA TYR A 145 10.21 10.33 -3.53
C TYR A 145 9.85 10.28 -2.05
N THR A 146 8.59 10.14 -1.74
CA THR A 146 8.09 10.06 -0.36
C THR A 146 6.92 9.09 -0.27
N ASP A 147 6.47 8.80 0.93
CA ASP A 147 5.23 8.07 1.11
C ASP A 147 4.01 8.93 0.73
N MET A 148 2.94 8.24 0.33
CA MET A 148 1.74 8.91 -0.15
C MET A 148 1.04 9.74 0.95
N GLU A 149 1.13 9.31 2.22
CA GLU A 149 0.47 9.99 3.34
C GLU A 149 1.18 11.29 3.69
N SER A 150 2.51 11.31 3.66
CA SER A 150 3.31 12.53 3.80
C SER A 150 3.04 13.50 2.66
N ALA A 151 2.96 13.00 1.43
CA ALA A 151 2.62 13.84 0.27
C ALA A 151 1.20 14.43 0.37
N LEU A 152 0.25 13.65 0.88
CA LEU A 152 -1.15 14.05 1.06
C LEU A 152 -1.32 15.23 2.03
N LYS A 153 -0.44 15.33 3.03
CA LYS A 153 -0.51 16.31 4.13
C LYS A 153 0.52 17.44 3.98
N GLY A 154 1.53 17.26 3.14
CA GLY A 154 2.67 18.16 2.96
C GLY A 154 2.50 19.17 1.81
N GLU A 155 3.61 19.64 1.31
CA GLU A 155 3.66 20.62 0.22
C GLU A 155 3.09 20.12 -1.11
N TYR A 156 2.93 18.80 -1.27
CA TYR A 156 2.36 18.16 -2.47
C TYR A 156 0.86 17.85 -2.35
N ALA A 157 0.20 18.27 -1.26
CA ALA A 157 -1.21 17.99 -0.99
C ALA A 157 -2.15 18.35 -2.15
N ASP A 158 -1.97 19.51 -2.78
CA ASP A 158 -2.78 19.94 -3.92
C ASP A 158 -2.55 19.05 -5.15
N MET A 159 -1.32 18.61 -5.36
CA MET A 159 -0.97 17.70 -6.45
C MET A 159 -1.59 16.32 -6.22
N VAL A 160 -1.49 15.80 -5.01
CA VAL A 160 -2.14 14.53 -4.63
C VAL A 160 -3.65 14.65 -4.84
N HIS A 161 -4.30 15.69 -4.32
CA HIS A 161 -5.74 15.90 -4.51
C HIS A 161 -6.14 15.94 -5.99
N LYS A 162 -5.32 16.57 -6.83
CA LYS A 162 -5.58 16.68 -8.26
C LYS A 162 -5.49 15.36 -9.02
N TYR A 163 -4.53 14.49 -8.65
CA TYR A 163 -4.20 13.31 -9.44
C TYR A 163 -4.55 11.98 -8.78
N PHE A 164 -4.85 11.95 -7.48
CA PHE A 164 -5.14 10.72 -6.75
C PHE A 164 -6.30 9.96 -7.39
N MET A 165 -6.05 8.71 -7.73
CA MET A 165 -6.98 7.79 -8.39
C MET A 165 -7.73 8.39 -9.60
N LYS A 166 -7.03 9.16 -10.46
CA LYS A 166 -7.59 9.70 -11.71
C LYS A 166 -7.35 8.79 -12.91
N LEU A 167 -6.30 7.97 -12.90
CA LEU A 167 -6.03 6.99 -13.97
C LEU A 167 -6.80 5.70 -13.76
N VAL A 168 -6.70 5.13 -12.56
CA VAL A 168 -7.54 4.01 -12.13
C VAL A 168 -8.52 4.56 -11.11
N THR A 169 -9.77 4.71 -11.51
CA THR A 169 -10.80 5.35 -10.67
C THR A 169 -11.56 4.31 -9.86
N PRO A 170 -12.24 4.69 -8.77
CA PRO A 170 -13.11 3.77 -8.03
C PRO A 170 -14.22 3.14 -8.89
N HIS A 171 -14.58 3.76 -10.02
CA HIS A 171 -15.61 3.26 -10.93
C HIS A 171 -15.11 2.20 -11.92
N ASP A 172 -13.80 2.03 -12.08
CA ASP A 172 -13.27 1.09 -13.06
C ASP A 172 -13.52 -0.38 -12.67
N HIS A 173 -13.54 -0.66 -11.37
CA HIS A 173 -13.63 -2.03 -10.89
C HIS A 173 -14.00 -2.07 -9.39
N LYS A 174 -14.75 -3.11 -8.96
CA LYS A 174 -15.12 -3.27 -7.54
C LYS A 174 -13.92 -3.20 -6.58
N PHE A 175 -12.79 -3.84 -6.92
CA PHE A 175 -11.58 -3.79 -6.09
C PHE A 175 -10.81 -2.47 -6.22
N ALA A 176 -10.98 -1.69 -7.29
CA ALA A 176 -10.49 -0.32 -7.34
C ALA A 176 -11.28 0.58 -6.38
N ALA A 177 -12.60 0.38 -6.29
CA ALA A 177 -13.41 1.04 -5.28
C ALA A 177 -13.02 0.64 -3.86
N LEU A 178 -12.78 -0.65 -3.59
CA LEU A 178 -12.27 -1.13 -2.31
C LEU A 178 -10.94 -0.47 -1.97
N HIS A 179 -9.99 -0.44 -2.93
CA HIS A 179 -8.72 0.26 -2.75
C HIS A 179 -8.94 1.72 -2.38
N GLY A 180 -9.81 2.45 -3.08
CA GLY A 180 -10.14 3.84 -2.74
C GLY A 180 -10.68 4.03 -1.33
N ALA A 181 -11.43 3.06 -0.81
CA ALA A 181 -12.00 3.11 0.54
C ALA A 181 -10.97 2.85 1.65
N VAL A 182 -10.06 1.88 1.44
CA VAL A 182 -9.19 1.36 2.52
C VAL A 182 -7.69 1.51 2.26
N TRP A 183 -7.27 2.22 1.21
CA TRP A 183 -5.86 2.36 0.89
C TRP A 183 -5.05 2.88 2.09
N SER A 184 -3.83 2.39 2.23
CA SER A 184 -2.83 2.85 3.18
C SER A 184 -1.45 2.58 2.60
N GLY A 185 -0.45 3.37 3.01
CA GLY A 185 0.89 3.30 2.42
C GLY A 185 0.93 3.77 0.96
N GLY A 186 1.93 3.33 0.23
CA GLY A 186 2.17 3.70 -1.16
C GLY A 186 3.23 4.76 -1.33
N SER A 187 3.61 5.00 -2.59
CA SER A 187 4.70 5.90 -2.95
C SER A 187 4.20 7.09 -3.75
N PHE A 188 4.71 8.25 -3.44
CA PHE A 188 4.58 9.47 -4.24
C PHE A 188 5.93 9.79 -4.89
N VAL A 189 5.94 9.83 -6.23
CA VAL A 189 7.14 10.17 -7.00
C VAL A 189 6.84 11.37 -7.88
N TYR A 190 7.65 12.42 -7.75
CA TYR A 190 7.58 13.59 -8.61
C TYR A 190 8.93 13.88 -9.23
N VAL A 191 8.98 13.94 -10.55
CA VAL A 191 10.16 14.31 -11.33
C VAL A 191 9.89 15.65 -12.00
N PRO A 192 10.69 16.70 -11.71
CA PRO A 192 10.50 17.99 -12.33
C PRO A 192 10.68 17.95 -13.85
N LYS A 193 10.03 18.87 -14.55
CA LYS A 193 10.14 18.96 -16.01
C LYS A 193 11.59 19.19 -16.45
N GLY A 194 12.06 18.33 -17.35
CA GLY A 194 13.41 18.41 -17.92
C GLY A 194 14.47 17.65 -17.12
N VAL A 195 14.13 17.07 -15.98
CA VAL A 195 15.01 16.17 -15.23
C VAL A 195 14.94 14.77 -15.84
N HIS A 196 16.11 14.15 -16.02
CA HIS A 196 16.26 12.79 -16.54
C HIS A 196 17.04 11.96 -15.50
N LEU A 197 16.44 10.88 -15.06
CA LEU A 197 17.08 9.91 -14.18
C LEU A 197 17.56 8.72 -15.01
N SER A 198 18.78 8.29 -14.78
CA SER A 198 19.42 7.13 -15.44
C SER A 198 19.64 6.00 -14.44
#